data_c8566ee49f682304b2768af7d6bd629d
#
_entry.id   c8566ee49f682304b2768af7d6bd629d
#
_cell.length_a   1.000
_cell.length_b   1.000
_cell.length_c   1.000
_cell.angle_alpha   90.00
_cell.angle_beta   90.00
_cell.angle_gamma   90.00
#
_symmetry.space_group_name_H-M   'P 1'
#
loop_
_entity.id
_entity.type
_entity.pdbx_description
1 polymer ?
#
loop_
_entity_poly.entity_id
_entity_poly.type
_entity_poly.pdbx_seq_one_letter_code
_entity_poly.pdbx_strand_id
1 'polypeptide(L)'
;EGLAEVYRTSPPKLQLLDEGESMPQLDPGEGRPAARYHHIRRVHVKQRQAISVISLWLDDAIFRLSPRRFRQELIIPVLLDLAGDRIAEATQTLTVSTAGPEAAQALAISENAPVAEVRRVVRDESGTVIYVCDLVYRSDYIKWTVDLLAPAGRVGSTAGRGPRR
;
A
#
# COMPACT_ATOMS: atom_id res chain seq x y z
N GLU A 1 0.42 -15.36 5.25
CA GLU A 1 -0.87 -15.17 4.52
C GLU A 1 -1.47 -13.83 4.98
N GLY A 2 -0.97 -12.78 4.41
CA GLY A 2 -1.38 -11.43 4.76
C GLY A 2 -2.16 -10.78 3.61
N LEU A 3 -1.94 -9.51 3.38
CA LEU A 3 -2.58 -8.58 2.44
C LEU A 3 -2.83 -9.08 1.00
N ALA A 4 -2.10 -10.08 0.50
CA ALA A 4 -2.31 -10.62 -0.85
C ALA A 4 -3.65 -11.33 -1.02
N GLU A 5 -4.27 -11.79 0.06
CA GLU A 5 -5.53 -12.57 0.00
C GLU A 5 -6.78 -11.69 -0.16
N VAL A 6 -6.71 -10.46 0.32
CA VAL A 6 -7.85 -9.52 0.30
C VAL A 6 -8.31 -9.15 -1.11
N TYR A 7 -7.41 -9.18 -2.07
CA TYR A 7 -7.70 -8.78 -3.46
C TYR A 7 -7.82 -9.94 -4.44
N ARG A 8 -7.65 -11.19 -4.00
CA ARG A 8 -7.72 -12.37 -4.88
C ARG A 8 -9.08 -12.58 -5.54
N THR A 9 -10.15 -12.29 -4.83
CA THR A 9 -11.53 -12.54 -5.31
C THR A 9 -12.09 -11.46 -6.19
N SER A 10 -11.59 -10.22 -6.11
CA SER A 10 -12.02 -9.09 -6.94
C SER A 10 -11.00 -7.96 -6.83
N PRO A 11 -9.93 -7.97 -7.64
CA PRO A 11 -8.94 -6.92 -7.59
C PRO A 11 -9.55 -5.56 -7.98
N PRO A 12 -9.11 -4.46 -7.36
CA PRO A 12 -9.56 -3.13 -7.73
C PRO A 12 -9.00 -2.76 -9.12
N LYS A 13 -9.72 -1.90 -9.84
CA LYS A 13 -9.16 -1.21 -11.01
C LYS A 13 -8.15 -0.17 -10.53
N LEU A 14 -6.98 -0.17 -11.13
CA LEU A 14 -5.92 0.79 -10.84
C LEU A 14 -6.02 1.97 -11.80
N GLN A 15 -6.07 3.18 -11.26
CA GLN A 15 -6.08 4.41 -12.04
C GLN A 15 -4.86 5.24 -11.67
N LEU A 16 -3.94 5.41 -12.62
CA LEU A 16 -2.73 6.21 -12.45
C LEU A 16 -3.09 7.69 -12.32
N LEU A 17 -2.52 8.36 -11.33
CA LEU A 17 -2.61 9.81 -11.15
C LEU A 17 -1.32 10.51 -11.52
N ASP A 18 -0.16 9.95 -11.13
CA ASP A 18 1.15 10.50 -11.36
C ASP A 18 2.22 9.41 -11.34
N GLU A 19 3.31 9.62 -12.06
CA GLU A 19 4.44 8.68 -12.13
C GLU A 19 5.73 9.45 -12.43
N GLY A 20 6.83 9.05 -11.82
CA GLY A 20 8.14 9.66 -12.09
C GLY A 20 9.24 9.15 -11.17
N GLU A 21 10.33 9.88 -11.13
CA GLU A 21 11.45 9.63 -10.21
C GLU A 21 11.40 10.63 -9.06
N SER A 22 11.36 10.15 -7.83
CA SER A 22 11.48 10.99 -6.64
C SER A 22 11.95 10.16 -5.44
N MET A 23 12.50 10.83 -4.43
CA MET A 23 12.93 10.18 -3.20
C MET A 23 11.78 10.16 -2.18
N PRO A 24 11.53 9.04 -1.50
CA PRO A 24 10.58 9.00 -0.40
C PRO A 24 11.13 9.77 0.81
N GLN A 25 10.23 10.30 1.61
CA GLN A 25 10.57 10.70 2.97
C GLN A 25 10.49 9.46 3.86
N LEU A 26 11.62 9.07 4.44
CA LEU A 26 11.71 7.96 5.38
C LEU A 26 11.68 8.48 6.81
N ASP A 27 10.94 7.79 7.67
CA ASP A 27 10.93 8.08 9.10
C ASP A 27 12.18 7.50 9.79
N PRO A 28 12.59 8.05 10.93
CA PRO A 28 13.69 7.50 11.72
C PRO A 28 13.48 6.02 12.03
N GLY A 29 14.47 5.19 11.70
CA GLY A 29 14.42 3.74 11.94
C GLY A 29 13.82 2.90 10.82
N GLU A 30 13.26 3.50 9.77
CA GLU A 30 12.73 2.75 8.62
C GLU A 30 13.82 2.12 7.76
N GLY A 31 15.04 2.61 7.82
CA GLY A 31 16.19 2.07 7.08
C GLY A 31 16.91 3.12 6.24
N ARG A 32 17.79 2.65 5.37
CA ARG A 32 18.55 3.52 4.48
C ARG A 32 17.84 3.62 3.12
N PRO A 33 17.83 4.80 2.48
CA PRO A 33 17.25 4.92 1.16
C PRO A 33 18.08 4.16 0.11
N ALA A 34 17.43 3.63 -0.91
CA ALA A 34 18.08 3.18 -2.13
C ALA A 34 18.60 4.38 -2.94
N ALA A 35 19.46 4.14 -3.93
CA ALA A 35 20.06 5.21 -4.73
C ALA A 35 19.01 5.99 -5.54
N ARG A 36 18.00 5.33 -6.04
CA ARG A 36 16.89 5.92 -6.82
C ARG A 36 15.61 5.14 -6.62
N TYR A 37 14.50 5.84 -6.71
CA TYR A 37 13.16 5.26 -6.65
C TYR A 37 12.33 5.67 -7.85
N HIS A 38 11.51 4.72 -8.30
CA HIS A 38 10.38 4.98 -9.17
C HIS A 38 9.14 5.24 -8.31
N HIS A 39 8.56 6.42 -8.47
CA HIS A 39 7.35 6.85 -7.75
C HIS A 39 6.11 6.62 -8.61
N ILE A 40 5.08 6.05 -8.02
CA ILE A 40 3.76 5.91 -8.62
C ILE A 40 2.71 6.42 -7.65
N ARG A 41 1.83 7.29 -8.11
CA ARG A 41 0.63 7.70 -7.40
C ARG A 41 -0.59 7.23 -8.16
N ARG A 42 -1.48 6.50 -7.52
CA ARG A 42 -2.67 5.94 -8.16
C ARG A 42 -3.83 5.79 -7.19
N VAL A 43 -5.03 5.67 -7.75
CA VAL A 43 -6.27 5.38 -7.03
C VAL A 43 -6.67 3.94 -7.29
N HIS A 44 -7.12 3.26 -6.27
CA HIS A 44 -7.78 1.96 -6.40
C HIS A 44 -9.30 2.18 -6.45
N VAL A 45 -9.93 1.69 -7.51
CA VAL A 45 -11.35 1.86 -7.78
C VAL A 45 -12.06 0.51 -7.70
N LYS A 46 -13.13 0.43 -6.93
CA LYS A 46 -14.00 -0.74 -6.84
C LYS A 46 -15.46 -0.29 -6.95
N GLN A 47 -16.25 -1.00 -7.74
CA GLN A 47 -17.66 -0.66 -7.97
C GLN A 47 -17.86 0.82 -8.36
N ARG A 48 -16.97 1.34 -9.23
CA ARG A 48 -16.96 2.73 -9.72
C ARG A 48 -16.67 3.79 -8.64
N GLN A 49 -16.20 3.39 -7.48
CA GLN A 49 -15.85 4.28 -6.38
C GLN A 49 -14.36 4.18 -6.04
N ALA A 50 -13.70 5.31 -5.85
CA ALA A 50 -12.35 5.36 -5.33
C ALA A 50 -12.36 4.90 -3.87
N ILE A 51 -11.63 3.83 -3.57
CA ILE A 51 -11.59 3.21 -2.25
C ILE A 51 -10.31 3.50 -1.49
N SER A 52 -9.22 3.75 -2.21
CA SER A 52 -7.95 4.17 -1.62
C SER A 52 -7.12 4.96 -2.62
N VAL A 53 -6.30 5.85 -2.11
CA VAL A 53 -5.22 6.51 -2.85
C VAL A 53 -3.88 6.06 -2.28
N ILE A 54 -2.94 5.74 -3.16
CA ILE A 54 -1.61 5.27 -2.79
C ILE A 54 -0.54 6.13 -3.47
N SER A 55 0.46 6.54 -2.69
CA SER A 55 1.76 6.99 -3.17
C SER A 55 2.80 5.95 -2.79
N LEU A 56 3.51 5.42 -3.76
CA LEU A 56 4.51 4.39 -3.52
C LEU A 56 5.84 4.73 -4.19
N TRP A 57 6.90 4.29 -3.57
CA TRP A 57 8.27 4.39 -4.07
C TRP A 57 8.88 2.99 -4.08
N LEU A 58 9.31 2.59 -5.23
CA LEU A 58 9.95 1.29 -5.47
C LEU A 58 11.39 1.52 -5.93
N ASP A 59 12.35 0.80 -5.37
CA ASP A 59 13.74 0.80 -5.85
C ASP A 59 13.75 0.66 -7.38
N ASP A 60 14.37 1.63 -8.06
CA ASP A 60 14.39 1.70 -9.53
C ASP A 60 14.97 0.44 -10.17
N ALA A 61 15.94 -0.21 -9.53
CA ALA A 61 16.48 -1.47 -10.04
C ALA A 61 15.43 -2.61 -10.00
N ILE A 62 14.57 -2.63 -9.00
CA ILE A 62 13.46 -3.60 -8.92
C ILE A 62 12.35 -3.22 -9.91
N PHE A 63 12.00 -1.94 -9.99
CA PHE A 63 10.98 -1.48 -10.94
C PHE A 63 11.31 -1.90 -12.37
N ARG A 64 12.58 -1.81 -12.77
CA ARG A 64 13.07 -2.18 -14.12
C ARG A 64 12.96 -3.67 -14.43
N LEU A 65 12.78 -4.55 -13.45
CA LEU A 65 12.57 -5.97 -13.70
C LEU A 65 11.26 -6.23 -14.47
N SER A 66 10.21 -5.46 -14.21
CA SER A 66 8.94 -5.55 -14.95
C SER A 66 8.09 -4.28 -14.80
N PRO A 67 8.44 -3.17 -15.46
CA PRO A 67 7.73 -1.90 -15.33
C PRO A 67 6.24 -2.01 -15.65
N ARG A 68 5.89 -2.86 -16.62
CA ARG A 68 4.49 -3.09 -17.01
C ARG A 68 3.68 -3.69 -15.86
N ARG A 69 4.19 -4.73 -15.21
CA ARG A 69 3.48 -5.38 -14.09
C ARG A 69 3.31 -4.44 -12.92
N PHE A 70 4.34 -3.68 -12.54
CA PHE A 70 4.26 -2.71 -11.45
C PHE A 70 3.26 -1.59 -11.71
N ARG A 71 3.01 -1.22 -12.96
CA ARG A 71 1.98 -0.24 -13.34
C ARG A 71 0.57 -0.82 -13.33
N GLN A 72 0.40 -2.09 -13.69
CA GLN A 72 -0.91 -2.69 -13.99
C GLN A 72 -1.43 -3.63 -12.90
N GLU A 73 -0.56 -4.11 -12.02
CA GLU A 73 -0.91 -5.07 -10.97
C GLU A 73 -0.71 -4.44 -9.57
N LEU A 74 -1.17 -5.15 -8.55
CA LEU A 74 -0.88 -4.79 -7.16
C LEU A 74 0.60 -5.02 -6.86
N ILE A 75 1.23 -4.06 -6.19
CA ILE A 75 2.69 -4.05 -5.99
C ILE A 75 3.18 -5.24 -5.19
N ILE A 76 2.55 -5.55 -4.05
CA ILE A 76 3.08 -6.57 -3.13
C ILE A 76 3.19 -7.95 -3.78
N PRO A 77 2.17 -8.47 -4.50
CA PRO A 77 2.32 -9.74 -5.21
C PRO A 77 3.44 -9.73 -6.24
N VAL A 78 3.57 -8.65 -7.02
CA VAL A 78 4.63 -8.52 -8.04
C VAL A 78 6.01 -8.43 -7.40
N LEU A 79 6.13 -7.67 -6.30
CA LEU A 79 7.37 -7.53 -5.55
C LEU A 79 7.83 -8.87 -4.98
N LEU A 80 6.91 -9.64 -4.38
CA LEU A 80 7.21 -10.98 -3.86
C LEU A 80 7.63 -11.95 -4.95
N ASP A 81 6.99 -11.88 -6.11
CA ASP A 81 7.30 -12.74 -7.25
C ASP A 81 8.69 -12.43 -7.87
N LEU A 82 9.03 -11.15 -8.03
CA LEU A 82 10.24 -10.72 -8.75
C LEU A 82 11.46 -10.50 -7.83
N ALA A 83 11.26 -10.20 -6.57
CA ALA A 83 12.32 -9.82 -5.64
C ALA A 83 12.09 -10.33 -4.21
N GLY A 84 11.27 -11.38 -4.04
CA GLY A 84 10.94 -11.92 -2.73
C GLY A 84 12.16 -12.44 -1.95
N ASP A 85 13.15 -12.98 -2.65
CA ASP A 85 14.43 -13.42 -2.10
C ASP A 85 15.30 -12.28 -1.54
N ARG A 86 15.06 -11.05 -1.95
CA ARG A 86 15.74 -9.85 -1.45
C ARG A 86 15.07 -9.26 -0.20
N ILE A 87 13.87 -9.70 0.15
CA ILE A 87 13.10 -9.15 1.26
C ILE A 87 13.55 -9.78 2.57
N ALA A 88 14.14 -8.98 3.45
CA ALA A 88 14.50 -9.37 4.80
C ALA A 88 13.45 -8.99 5.84
N GLU A 89 12.81 -7.84 5.65
CA GLU A 89 11.81 -7.31 6.58
C GLU A 89 10.71 -6.55 5.85
N ALA A 90 9.49 -6.72 6.31
CA ALA A 90 8.34 -5.98 5.83
C ALA A 90 7.45 -5.58 7.02
N THR A 91 7.19 -4.29 7.15
CA THR A 91 6.34 -3.73 8.21
C THR A 91 5.15 -3.00 7.63
N GLN A 92 4.06 -3.00 8.38
CA GLN A 92 2.87 -2.21 8.09
C GLN A 92 2.39 -1.54 9.35
N THR A 93 2.17 -0.23 9.26
CA THR A 93 1.55 0.58 10.31
C THR A 93 0.21 1.09 9.81
N LEU A 94 -0.81 1.01 10.65
CA LEU A 94 -2.14 1.55 10.38
C LEU A 94 -2.47 2.61 11.42
N THR A 95 -2.90 3.78 10.97
CA THR A 95 -3.32 4.91 11.80
C THR A 95 -4.69 5.38 11.35
N VAL A 96 -5.55 5.75 12.29
CA VAL A 96 -6.84 6.38 11.99
C VAL A 96 -6.66 7.89 12.02
N SER A 97 -7.13 8.57 10.98
CA SER A 97 -6.97 10.01 10.78
C SER A 97 -8.18 10.61 10.07
N THR A 98 -8.10 11.87 9.71
CA THR A 98 -9.02 12.55 8.78
C THR A 98 -8.37 12.69 7.41
N ALA A 99 -9.19 12.72 6.34
CA ALA A 99 -8.71 12.67 4.97
C ALA A 99 -7.74 13.80 4.60
N GLY A 100 -8.02 15.02 5.05
CA GLY A 100 -7.33 16.19 4.54
C GLY A 100 -7.65 16.49 3.05
N PRO A 101 -7.15 17.61 2.51
CA PRO A 101 -7.57 18.07 1.18
C PRO A 101 -7.18 17.14 0.03
N GLU A 102 -5.97 16.60 0.02
CA GLU A 102 -5.48 15.75 -1.07
C GLU A 102 -6.23 14.41 -1.17
N ALA A 103 -6.37 13.72 -0.04
CA ALA A 103 -7.08 12.44 -0.02
C ALA A 103 -8.58 12.63 -0.23
N ALA A 104 -9.16 13.70 0.32
CA ALA A 104 -10.56 14.06 0.11
C ALA A 104 -10.88 14.25 -1.36
N GLN A 105 -10.05 14.98 -2.09
CA GLN A 105 -10.19 15.17 -3.53
C GLN A 105 -10.06 13.85 -4.30
N ALA A 106 -9.02 13.05 -4.01
CA ALA A 106 -8.77 11.79 -4.72
C ALA A 106 -9.85 10.73 -4.46
N LEU A 107 -10.42 10.71 -3.26
CA LEU A 107 -11.42 9.73 -2.83
C LEU A 107 -12.87 10.24 -2.97
N ALA A 108 -13.07 11.50 -3.36
CA ALA A 108 -14.38 12.16 -3.43
C ALA A 108 -15.16 12.07 -2.10
N ILE A 109 -14.49 12.41 -0.99
CA ILE A 109 -15.04 12.45 0.38
C ILE A 109 -14.78 13.82 1.02
N SER A 110 -15.38 14.09 2.19
CA SER A 110 -15.08 15.28 2.96
C SER A 110 -13.65 15.28 3.50
N GLU A 111 -13.02 16.46 3.63
CA GLU A 111 -11.70 16.61 4.26
C GLU A 111 -11.69 16.14 5.73
N ASN A 112 -12.82 16.22 6.40
CA ASN A 112 -13.00 15.76 7.78
C ASN A 112 -13.49 14.30 7.88
N ALA A 113 -13.66 13.61 6.75
CA ALA A 113 -14.07 12.21 6.76
C ALA A 113 -12.99 11.32 7.42
N PRO A 114 -13.39 10.36 8.25
CA PRO A 114 -12.44 9.41 8.83
C PRO A 114 -11.84 8.53 7.74
N VAL A 115 -10.55 8.32 7.82
CA VAL A 115 -9.77 7.45 6.94
C VAL A 115 -8.83 6.57 7.75
N ALA A 116 -8.37 5.49 7.14
CA ALA A 116 -7.25 4.73 7.65
C ALA A 116 -6.02 5.00 6.78
N GLU A 117 -4.97 5.49 7.39
CA GLU A 117 -3.66 5.67 6.79
C GLU A 117 -2.83 4.43 7.01
N VAL A 118 -2.25 3.89 5.96
CA VAL A 118 -1.40 2.71 6.03
C VAL A 118 -0.06 3.03 5.42
N ARG A 119 0.99 2.87 6.22
CA ARG A 119 2.38 2.95 5.77
C ARG A 119 2.98 1.57 5.73
N ARG A 120 3.60 1.21 4.60
CA ARG A 120 4.35 -0.04 4.43
C ARG A 120 5.79 0.25 4.09
N VAL A 121 6.68 -0.47 4.73
CA VAL A 121 8.13 -0.38 4.49
C VAL A 121 8.68 -1.77 4.31
N VAL A 122 9.40 -2.00 3.23
CA VAL A 122 10.08 -3.27 2.93
C VAL A 122 11.57 -3.01 2.79
N ARG A 123 12.37 -3.78 3.50
CA ARG A 123 13.83 -3.68 3.52
C ARG A 123 14.48 -4.96 3.04
N ASP A 124 15.66 -4.81 2.43
CA ASP A 124 16.55 -5.92 2.15
C ASP A 124 17.47 -6.25 3.34
N GLU A 125 18.28 -7.29 3.21
CA GLU A 125 19.23 -7.73 4.25
C GLU A 125 20.26 -6.65 4.63
N SER A 126 20.56 -5.71 3.74
CA SER A 126 21.46 -4.59 4.02
C SER A 126 20.82 -3.46 4.84
N GLY A 127 19.51 -3.54 5.07
CA GLY A 127 18.70 -2.48 5.68
C GLY A 127 18.32 -1.36 4.72
N THR A 128 18.46 -1.60 3.40
CA THR A 128 18.01 -0.65 2.38
C THR A 128 16.51 -0.79 2.18
N VAL A 129 15.81 0.33 2.20
CA VAL A 129 14.36 0.38 1.90
C VAL A 129 14.18 0.20 0.40
N ILE A 130 13.67 -0.96 0.00
CA ILE A 130 13.41 -1.30 -1.41
C ILE A 130 11.99 -0.95 -1.87
N TYR A 131 11.09 -0.78 -0.94
CA TYR A 131 9.72 -0.32 -1.18
C TYR A 131 9.17 0.39 0.04
N VAL A 132 8.52 1.51 -0.19
CA VAL A 132 7.74 2.22 0.81
C VAL A 132 6.47 2.76 0.15
N CYS A 133 5.38 2.77 0.88
CA CYS A 133 4.15 3.40 0.40
C CYS A 133 3.32 3.98 1.52
N ASP A 134 2.61 5.03 1.17
CA ASP A 134 1.56 5.65 1.95
C ASP A 134 0.22 5.43 1.25
N LEU A 135 -0.69 4.76 1.94
CA LEU A 135 -2.06 4.54 1.46
C LEU A 135 -3.03 5.26 2.37
N VAL A 136 -4.06 5.86 1.78
CA VAL A 136 -5.22 6.36 2.50
C VAL A 136 -6.43 5.59 2.01
N TYR A 137 -7.08 4.88 2.93
CA TYR A 137 -8.33 4.14 2.68
C TYR A 137 -9.53 4.89 3.21
N ARG A 138 -10.62 4.88 2.48
CA ARG A 138 -11.92 5.24 3.04
C ARG A 138 -12.25 4.30 4.20
N SER A 139 -12.79 4.84 5.29
CA SER A 139 -13.10 4.07 6.50
C SER A 139 -14.13 2.95 6.28
N ASP A 140 -15.06 3.14 5.35
CA ASP A 140 -16.10 2.17 5.01
C ASP A 140 -15.57 0.94 4.22
N TYR A 141 -14.30 0.97 3.78
CA TYR A 141 -13.63 -0.13 3.09
C TYR A 141 -12.58 -0.88 3.92
N ILE A 142 -12.37 -0.47 5.17
CA ILE A 142 -11.44 -1.15 6.09
C ILE A 142 -12.22 -1.84 7.21
N LYS A 143 -11.95 -3.13 7.34
CA LYS A 143 -12.33 -3.93 8.49
C LYS A 143 -11.09 -4.67 8.98
N TRP A 144 -10.71 -4.43 10.22
CA TRP A 144 -9.64 -5.15 10.88
C TRP A 144 -10.24 -6.20 11.81
N THR A 145 -9.83 -7.46 11.63
CA THR A 145 -10.21 -8.56 12.52
C THR A 145 -8.95 -9.21 13.05
N VAL A 146 -8.83 -9.32 14.37
CA VAL A 146 -7.71 -9.96 15.05
C VAL A 146 -8.26 -11.13 15.86
N ASP A 147 -7.66 -12.31 15.71
CA ASP A 147 -7.91 -13.43 16.62
C ASP A 147 -7.06 -13.23 17.88
N LEU A 148 -7.71 -12.90 18.98
CA LEU A 148 -7.03 -12.64 20.26
C LEU A 148 -6.50 -13.90 20.93
N LEU A 149 -6.87 -15.08 20.44
CA LEU A 149 -6.43 -16.38 20.96
C LEU A 149 -5.34 -17.02 20.08
N ALA A 150 -5.07 -16.43 18.93
CA ALA A 150 -3.98 -16.89 18.07
C ALA A 150 -2.60 -16.61 18.73
N PRO A 151 -1.61 -17.52 18.58
CA PRO A 151 -0.26 -17.25 19.05
C PRO A 151 0.27 -15.92 18.48
N ALA A 152 0.97 -15.13 19.30
CA ALA A 152 1.55 -13.86 18.91
C ALA A 152 2.37 -14.00 17.61
N GLY A 153 1.96 -13.29 16.54
CA GLY A 153 2.62 -13.33 15.22
C GLY A 153 1.68 -13.42 14.03
N ARG A 154 0.37 -13.65 14.21
CA ARG A 154 -0.60 -13.65 13.10
C ARG A 154 -1.61 -12.51 13.24
N VAL A 155 -1.25 -11.35 12.75
CA VAL A 155 -2.19 -10.25 12.57
C VAL A 155 -2.67 -10.25 11.13
N GLY A 156 -3.91 -10.68 10.91
CA GLY A 156 -4.54 -10.67 9.58
C GLY A 156 -5.40 -9.42 9.41
N SER A 157 -5.18 -8.66 8.34
CA SER A 157 -6.06 -7.57 7.93
C SER A 157 -7.01 -8.08 6.84
N THR A 158 -8.32 -7.99 7.07
CA THR A 158 -9.32 -8.26 6.05
C THR A 158 -10.02 -6.97 5.67
N ALA A 159 -9.95 -6.57 4.39
CA ALA A 159 -10.80 -5.50 3.87
C ALA A 159 -12.27 -5.99 3.82
N GLY A 160 -13.16 -5.21 4.40
CA GLY A 160 -14.56 -5.57 4.59
C GLY A 160 -15.35 -5.68 3.28
N ARG A 161 -16.34 -6.58 3.28
CA ARG A 161 -17.45 -6.50 2.35
C ARG A 161 -18.27 -5.25 2.68
N GLY A 162 -18.60 -4.46 1.67
CA GLY A 162 -19.49 -3.32 1.83
C GLY A 162 -20.85 -3.72 2.44
N PRO A 163 -21.62 -2.76 2.96
CA PRO A 163 -22.85 -3.03 3.69
C PRO A 163 -23.83 -3.82 2.83
N ARG A 164 -24.37 -4.89 3.39
CA ARG A 164 -25.57 -5.57 2.84
C ARG A 164 -26.77 -4.66 3.14
N ARG A 165 -27.50 -4.32 2.11
CA ARG A 165 -28.85 -3.77 2.26
C ARG A 165 -29.79 -4.86 2.77
#